data_ebd248589b80027ad2baaf4f834a1f8f
#
_entry.id   ebd248589b80027ad2baaf4f834a1f8f
#
_cell.length_a   1.000
_cell.length_b   1.000
_cell.length_c   1.000
_cell.angle_alpha   90.00
_cell.angle_beta   90.00
_cell.angle_gamma   90.00
#
_symmetry.space_group_name_H-M   'P 1'
#
loop_
_entity.id
_entity.type
_entity.pdbx_description
1 polymer ?
#
loop_
_entity_poly.entity_id
_entity_poly.type
_entity_poly.pdbx_seq_one_letter_code
_entity_poly.pdbx_strand_id
1 'polypeptide(L)'
;MKTHRELQQLGLDSFTMSQFTGTGAYYRISRRHLLTDGTKHLAEKGECFWMMDAIASHLSEIGTEDWFVLVRIKVTDGMAVMVYEDGNDHEHARQEIPYTNFPLDSVTLYACWDQENWIIMLPSEY
;
A
#
# COMPACT_ATOMS: atom_id res chain seq x y z
N MET A 1 -15.75 11.42 -4.15
CA MET A 1 -14.35 11.82 -3.90
C MET A 1 -14.27 12.65 -2.64
N LYS A 2 -13.29 12.42 -1.80
CA LYS A 2 -13.11 13.19 -0.58
C LYS A 2 -12.35 14.49 -0.85
N THR A 3 -12.77 15.58 -0.20
CA THR A 3 -12.08 16.85 -0.28
C THR A 3 -10.78 16.80 0.51
N HIS A 4 -9.89 17.76 0.28
CA HIS A 4 -8.65 17.88 1.06
C HIS A 4 -8.94 17.98 2.57
N ARG A 5 -9.99 18.74 2.94
CA ARG A 5 -10.39 18.90 4.34
C ARG A 5 -10.85 17.58 4.96
N GLU A 6 -11.63 16.79 4.19
CA GLU A 6 -12.07 15.47 4.67
C GLU A 6 -10.89 14.52 4.85
N LEU A 7 -9.92 14.54 3.92
CA LEU A 7 -8.70 13.74 4.04
C LEU A 7 -7.87 14.16 5.25
N GLN A 8 -7.78 15.48 5.53
CA GLN A 8 -7.09 15.97 6.73
C GLN A 8 -7.76 15.44 8.01
N GLN A 9 -9.08 15.43 8.06
CA GLN A 9 -9.82 14.93 9.21
C GLN A 9 -9.58 13.44 9.44
N LEU A 10 -9.36 12.68 8.38
CA LEU A 10 -9.03 11.26 8.46
C LEU A 10 -7.53 11.01 8.72
N GLY A 11 -6.69 12.03 8.59
CA GLY A 11 -5.25 11.86 8.68
C GLY A 11 -4.65 11.22 7.43
N LEU A 12 -5.29 11.39 6.27
CA LEU A 12 -4.87 10.78 5.00
C LEU A 12 -4.43 11.81 3.95
N ASP A 13 -4.36 13.10 4.32
CA ASP A 13 -3.80 14.12 3.43
C ASP A 13 -2.30 13.87 3.23
N SER A 14 -1.76 14.34 2.12
CA SER A 14 -0.37 14.06 1.74
C SER A 14 0.64 14.59 2.77
N PHE A 15 0.34 15.72 3.42
CA PHE A 15 1.21 16.25 4.46
C PHE A 15 1.31 15.27 5.65
N THR A 16 0.17 14.82 6.18
CA THR A 16 0.14 13.88 7.31
C THR A 16 0.82 12.56 6.94
N MET A 17 0.52 12.03 5.75
CA MET A 17 1.13 10.78 5.30
C MET A 17 2.65 10.90 5.16
N SER A 18 3.16 12.06 4.73
CA SER A 18 4.59 12.28 4.56
C SER A 18 5.37 12.39 5.87
N GLN A 19 4.67 12.53 7.01
CA GLN A 19 5.31 12.57 8.32
C GLN A 19 5.80 11.20 8.77
N PHE A 20 5.34 10.12 8.16
CA PHE A 20 5.89 8.79 8.41
C PHE A 20 7.21 8.66 7.64
N THR A 21 8.34 8.73 8.33
CA THR A 21 9.67 8.75 7.72
C THR A 21 10.56 7.59 8.15
N GLY A 22 9.98 6.57 8.67
CA GLY A 22 10.59 5.35 9.17
C GLY A 22 9.52 4.67 9.98
N THR A 23 9.84 3.59 10.66
CA THR A 23 8.86 2.91 11.48
C THR A 23 9.44 2.56 12.84
N GLY A 24 8.65 2.79 13.90
CA GLY A 24 9.01 2.39 15.25
C GLY A 24 8.59 0.97 15.57
N ALA A 25 7.66 0.41 14.80
CA ALA A 25 7.14 -0.93 15.00
C ALA A 25 6.74 -1.55 13.67
N TYR A 26 6.61 -2.86 13.66
CA TYR A 26 6.10 -3.62 12.53
C TYR A 26 4.87 -4.38 12.98
N TYR A 27 3.89 -4.53 12.08
CA TYR A 27 2.59 -5.14 12.40
C TYR A 27 2.33 -6.29 11.44
N ARG A 28 2.27 -7.49 11.98
CA ARG A 28 2.10 -8.70 11.17
C ARG A 28 0.66 -8.85 10.69
N ILE A 29 0.49 -9.02 9.38
CA ILE A 29 -0.83 -9.27 8.79
C ILE A 29 -0.95 -10.69 8.24
N SER A 30 0.17 -11.36 8.00
CA SER A 30 0.19 -12.74 7.56
C SER A 30 1.55 -13.35 7.89
N ARG A 31 1.74 -14.62 7.54
CA ARG A 31 2.94 -15.37 7.89
C ARG A 31 4.25 -14.69 7.48
N ARG A 32 4.26 -14.00 6.34
CA ARG A 32 5.48 -13.36 5.80
C ARG A 32 5.29 -11.92 5.38
N HIS A 33 4.27 -11.25 5.93
CA HIS A 33 3.96 -9.89 5.54
C HIS A 33 3.75 -9.00 6.76
N LEU A 34 4.46 -7.88 6.76
CA LEU A 34 4.42 -6.90 7.85
C LEU A 34 4.03 -5.54 7.29
N LEU A 35 3.30 -4.77 8.08
CA LEU A 35 3.05 -3.35 7.82
C LEU A 35 3.99 -2.51 8.68
N THR A 36 4.24 -1.29 8.23
CA THR A 36 4.93 -0.26 9.00
C THR A 36 3.90 0.61 9.74
N ASP A 37 4.39 1.57 10.52
CA ASP A 37 3.50 2.56 11.15
C ASP A 37 2.64 3.28 10.11
N GLY A 38 3.25 3.66 8.97
CA GLY A 38 2.55 4.40 7.92
C GLY A 38 1.49 3.59 7.21
N THR A 39 1.80 2.34 6.85
CA THR A 39 0.80 1.50 6.16
C THR A 39 -0.26 0.98 7.12
N LYS A 40 0.06 0.79 8.39
CA LYS A 40 -0.96 0.50 9.40
C LYS A 40 -1.91 1.68 9.55
N HIS A 41 -1.38 2.90 9.60
CA HIS A 41 -2.19 4.13 9.66
C HIS A 41 -3.11 4.22 8.44
N LEU A 42 -2.57 4.00 7.24
CA LEU A 42 -3.35 4.00 6.00
C LEU A 42 -4.46 2.96 6.05
N ALA A 43 -4.15 1.74 6.48
CA ALA A 43 -5.11 0.65 6.52
C ALA A 43 -6.25 0.94 7.49
N GLU A 44 -5.93 1.52 8.66
CA GLU A 44 -6.93 1.86 9.67
C GLU A 44 -7.79 3.06 9.24
N LYS A 45 -7.15 4.15 8.84
CA LYS A 45 -7.87 5.39 8.50
C LYS A 45 -8.58 5.32 7.16
N GLY A 46 -8.01 4.56 6.22
CA GLY A 46 -8.63 4.32 4.92
C GLY A 46 -9.58 3.14 4.91
N GLU A 47 -9.71 2.43 6.03
CA GLU A 47 -10.52 1.23 6.15
C GLU A 47 -10.20 0.24 5.04
N CYS A 48 -8.90 0.02 4.81
CA CYS A 48 -8.44 -0.76 3.67
C CYS A 48 -7.45 -1.89 4.04
N PHE A 49 -7.70 -2.60 5.14
CA PHE A 49 -6.94 -3.83 5.43
C PHE A 49 -7.10 -4.85 4.29
N TRP A 50 -8.25 -4.85 3.61
CA TRP A 50 -8.47 -5.69 2.43
C TRP A 50 -7.40 -5.44 1.35
N MET A 51 -6.98 -4.20 1.19
CA MET A 51 -5.93 -3.83 0.23
C MET A 51 -4.59 -4.43 0.64
N MET A 52 -4.27 -4.38 1.93
CA MET A 52 -3.03 -4.96 2.45
C MET A 52 -3.02 -6.47 2.27
N ASP A 53 -4.15 -7.13 2.50
CA ASP A 53 -4.29 -8.58 2.26
C ASP A 53 -4.15 -8.92 0.78
N ALA A 54 -4.72 -8.11 -0.10
CA ALA A 54 -4.58 -8.29 -1.54
C ALA A 54 -3.12 -8.15 -1.98
N ILE A 55 -2.41 -7.16 -1.44
CA ILE A 55 -0.99 -6.97 -1.73
C ILE A 55 -0.20 -8.19 -1.26
N ALA A 56 -0.44 -8.65 -0.03
CA ALA A 56 0.25 -9.83 0.50
C ALA A 56 0.04 -11.06 -0.39
N SER A 57 -1.18 -11.28 -0.86
CA SER A 57 -1.51 -12.38 -1.77
C SER A 57 -0.70 -12.32 -3.07
N HIS A 58 -0.65 -11.14 -3.69
CA HIS A 58 0.09 -10.96 -4.95
C HIS A 58 1.59 -11.09 -4.75
N LEU A 59 2.14 -10.57 -3.64
CA LEU A 59 3.56 -10.71 -3.34
C LEU A 59 3.95 -12.18 -3.19
N SER A 60 3.09 -12.99 -2.60
CA SER A 60 3.33 -14.43 -2.47
C SER A 60 3.38 -15.12 -3.84
N GLU A 61 2.58 -14.67 -4.79
CA GLU A 61 2.58 -15.21 -6.16
C GLU A 61 3.76 -14.71 -6.99
N ILE A 62 4.13 -13.43 -6.83
CA ILE A 62 5.26 -12.82 -7.55
C ILE A 62 6.57 -13.50 -7.16
N GLY A 63 6.71 -13.88 -5.90
CA GLY A 63 7.93 -14.51 -5.41
C GLY A 63 8.96 -13.49 -4.95
N THR A 64 10.12 -13.98 -4.51
CA THR A 64 11.13 -13.19 -3.83
C THR A 64 12.40 -12.91 -4.65
N GLU A 65 12.40 -13.23 -5.93
CA GLU A 65 13.56 -12.96 -6.80
C GLU A 65 13.81 -11.46 -6.94
N ASP A 66 12.73 -10.68 -6.99
CA ASP A 66 12.78 -9.23 -6.96
C ASP A 66 12.47 -8.80 -5.53
N TRP A 67 13.48 -8.29 -4.84
CA TRP A 67 13.35 -7.89 -3.43
C TRP A 67 12.56 -6.59 -3.25
N PHE A 68 12.25 -5.89 -4.32
CA PHE A 68 11.53 -4.61 -4.29
C PHE A 68 10.38 -4.64 -5.27
N VAL A 69 9.17 -4.39 -4.76
CA VAL A 69 7.98 -4.28 -5.59
C VAL A 69 7.30 -2.95 -5.30
N LEU A 70 6.97 -2.22 -6.35
CA LEU A 70 6.24 -0.97 -6.26
C LEU A 70 4.78 -1.27 -6.57
N VAL A 71 3.87 -0.85 -5.68
CA VAL A 71 2.44 -1.07 -5.85
C VAL A 71 1.77 0.28 -6.08
N ARG A 72 1.14 0.44 -7.24
CA ARG A 72 0.36 1.65 -7.56
C ARG A 72 -1.11 1.32 -7.49
N ILE A 73 -1.84 2.09 -6.73
CA ILE A 73 -3.30 1.96 -6.62
C ILE A 73 -3.90 3.26 -7.15
N LYS A 74 -4.81 3.14 -8.12
CA LYS A 74 -5.51 4.29 -8.69
C LYS A 74 -7.00 4.02 -8.66
N VAL A 75 -7.76 4.99 -8.14
CA VAL A 75 -9.22 4.90 -8.02
C VAL A 75 -9.87 5.88 -9.00
N THR A 76 -10.82 5.38 -9.79
CA THR A 76 -11.58 6.18 -10.73
C THR A 76 -13.03 5.70 -10.68
N ASP A 77 -13.96 6.61 -10.39
CA ASP A 77 -15.41 6.31 -10.36
C ASP A 77 -15.77 5.10 -9.50
N GLY A 78 -15.15 5.00 -8.30
CA GLY A 78 -15.43 3.91 -7.38
C GLY A 78 -14.83 2.57 -7.75
N MET A 79 -13.95 2.55 -8.74
CA MET A 79 -13.21 1.37 -9.17
C MET A 79 -11.73 1.59 -8.91
N ALA A 80 -11.01 0.54 -8.56
CA ALA A 80 -9.58 0.64 -8.33
C ALA A 80 -8.81 -0.31 -9.24
N VAL A 81 -7.60 0.12 -9.63
CA VAL A 81 -6.64 -0.74 -10.32
C VAL A 81 -5.38 -0.75 -9.47
N MET A 82 -4.91 -1.94 -9.16
CA MET A 82 -3.67 -2.17 -8.41
C MET A 82 -2.65 -2.77 -9.36
N VAL A 83 -1.53 -2.08 -9.55
CA VAL A 83 -0.46 -2.52 -10.45
C VAL A 83 0.80 -2.78 -9.63
N TYR A 84 1.41 -3.93 -9.85
CA TYR A 84 2.62 -4.37 -9.15
C TYR A 84 3.79 -4.34 -10.13
N GLU A 85 4.80 -3.54 -9.84
CA GLU A 85 5.93 -3.28 -10.75
C GLU A 85 7.27 -3.49 -10.04
N ASP A 86 8.32 -3.70 -10.84
CA ASP A 86 9.68 -3.84 -10.31
C ASP A 86 10.40 -2.49 -10.14
N GLY A 87 9.74 -1.38 -10.48
CA GLY A 87 10.34 -0.05 -10.45
C GLY A 87 11.11 0.31 -11.73
N ASN A 88 11.20 -0.61 -12.70
CA ASN A 88 11.92 -0.42 -13.96
C ASN A 88 11.01 -0.69 -15.17
N ASP A 89 9.75 -0.30 -15.05
CA ASP A 89 8.72 -0.44 -16.10
C ASP A 89 8.30 -1.88 -16.40
N HIS A 90 8.69 -2.84 -15.57
CA HIS A 90 8.21 -4.22 -15.69
C HIS A 90 7.03 -4.44 -14.74
N GLU A 91 5.88 -4.79 -15.29
CA GLU A 91 4.68 -5.07 -14.53
C GLU A 91 4.63 -6.56 -14.18
N HIS A 92 4.64 -6.88 -12.87
CA HIS A 92 4.52 -8.27 -12.40
C HIS A 92 3.08 -8.75 -12.40
N ALA A 93 2.13 -7.88 -12.04
CA ALA A 93 0.74 -8.26 -11.87
C ALA A 93 -0.16 -7.03 -11.89
N ARG A 94 -1.44 -7.26 -12.14
CA ARG A 94 -2.46 -6.22 -12.17
C ARG A 94 -3.76 -6.81 -11.64
N GLN A 95 -4.45 -6.04 -10.79
CA GLN A 95 -5.73 -6.45 -10.24
C GLN A 95 -6.73 -5.31 -10.36
N GLU A 96 -7.93 -5.61 -10.83
CA GLU A 96 -9.03 -4.66 -10.87
C GLU A 96 -9.97 -4.92 -9.70
N ILE A 97 -10.36 -3.86 -9.01
CA ILE A 97 -11.32 -3.89 -7.90
C ILE A 97 -12.57 -3.16 -8.40
N PRO A 98 -13.66 -3.87 -8.70
CA PRO A 98 -14.82 -3.24 -9.35
C PRO A 98 -15.56 -2.23 -8.47
N TYR A 99 -15.47 -2.37 -7.14
CA TYR A 99 -16.11 -1.45 -6.21
C TYR A 99 -15.21 -1.16 -5.03
N THR A 100 -15.00 0.12 -4.74
CA THR A 100 -14.25 0.52 -3.56
C THR A 100 -14.70 1.89 -3.08
N ASN A 101 -14.67 2.08 -1.77
CA ASN A 101 -14.87 3.39 -1.14
C ASN A 101 -13.56 3.95 -0.61
N PHE A 102 -12.43 3.45 -1.10
CA PHE A 102 -11.11 3.93 -0.71
C PHE A 102 -11.05 5.46 -0.91
N PRO A 103 -10.66 6.22 0.12
CA PRO A 103 -10.84 7.68 0.11
C PRO A 103 -9.82 8.45 -0.74
N LEU A 104 -8.71 7.84 -1.13
CA LEU A 104 -7.68 8.50 -1.95
C LEU A 104 -7.88 8.19 -3.43
N ASP A 105 -7.57 9.15 -4.30
CA ASP A 105 -7.59 8.93 -5.76
C ASP A 105 -6.46 8.01 -6.20
N SER A 106 -5.35 8.07 -5.50
CA SER A 106 -4.20 7.21 -5.78
C SER A 106 -3.32 7.10 -4.55
N VAL A 107 -2.59 6.00 -4.48
CA VAL A 107 -1.53 5.82 -3.49
C VAL A 107 -0.48 4.90 -4.08
N THR A 108 0.78 5.15 -3.73
CA THR A 108 1.90 4.29 -4.08
C THR A 108 2.46 3.69 -2.80
N LEU A 109 2.68 2.39 -2.80
CA LEU A 109 3.29 1.68 -1.69
C LEU A 109 4.52 0.94 -2.18
N TYR A 110 5.49 0.74 -1.30
CA TYR A 110 6.66 -0.08 -1.58
C TYR A 110 6.57 -1.35 -0.77
N ALA A 111 7.01 -2.46 -1.34
CA ALA A 111 7.15 -3.72 -0.63
C ALA A 111 8.58 -4.21 -0.78
N CYS A 112 9.25 -4.44 0.32
CA CYS A 112 10.65 -4.87 0.35
C CYS A 112 10.77 -6.22 1.04
N TRP A 113 11.45 -7.16 0.42
CA TRP A 113 11.74 -8.47 0.99
C TRP A 113 13.06 -8.41 1.76
N ASP A 114 13.01 -8.74 3.06
CA ASP A 114 14.17 -8.63 3.96
C ASP A 114 14.85 -9.97 4.27
N GLN A 115 14.56 -11.02 3.47
CA GLN A 115 15.01 -12.39 3.63
C GLN A 115 14.11 -13.23 4.54
N GLU A 116 13.15 -12.64 5.23
CA GLU A 116 12.19 -13.35 6.08
C GLU A 116 10.76 -12.91 5.80
N ASN A 117 10.56 -11.61 5.62
CA ASN A 117 9.23 -11.02 5.47
C ASN A 117 9.22 -9.98 4.36
N TRP A 118 8.05 -9.80 3.76
CA TRP A 118 7.74 -8.62 2.98
C TRP A 118 7.33 -7.50 3.91
N ILE A 119 7.92 -6.32 3.73
CA ILE A 119 7.57 -5.13 4.51
C ILE A 119 6.89 -4.17 3.56
N ILE A 120 5.59 -3.93 3.80
CA ILE A 120 4.77 -3.02 3.01
C ILE A 120 4.83 -1.65 3.68
N MET A 121 5.33 -0.66 2.96
CA MET A 121 5.63 0.65 3.54
C MET A 121 5.19 1.79 2.62
N LEU A 122 5.08 2.98 3.20
CA LEU A 122 4.92 4.20 2.41
C LEU A 122 6.26 4.57 1.78
N PRO A 123 6.27 5.23 0.60
CA PRO A 123 7.52 5.69 0.01
C PRO A 123 8.36 6.55 0.94
N SER A 124 7.72 7.34 1.80
CA SER A 124 8.42 8.19 2.77
C SER A 124 9.12 7.41 3.87
N GLU A 125 8.78 6.14 4.05
CA GLU A 125 9.40 5.27 5.05
C GLU A 125 10.56 4.44 4.49
N TYR A 126 10.74 4.52 3.18
CA TYR A 126 11.85 3.83 2.50
C TYR A 126 13.21 4.52 2.80
#